data_14300780d8d33ac1792d39688173e474
#
_entry.id   14300780d8d33ac1792d39688173e474
#
_cell.length_a   1.000
_cell.length_b   1.000
_cell.length_c   1.000
_cell.angle_alpha   90.00
_cell.angle_beta   90.00
_cell.angle_gamma   90.00
#
_symmetry.space_group_name_H-M   'P 1'
#
loop_
_entity.id
_entity.type
_entity.pdbx_description
1 polymer ?
#
loop_
_entity_poly.entity_id
_entity_poly.type
_entity_poly.pdbx_seq_one_letter_code
_entity_poly.pdbx_strand_id
1 'polypeptide(L)'
;MKTFPLLNIFRPLRPAPALALMATYRAALTFAFAIASLTAMAQQPYRPVDMEAVAAKFEGPAGRMAYEQLSKRLENGEDLSSEDYRNLYYGSAFQDGHETRDQVNSRDLAKLMSPERAGALVARCDSILALRPTDLAANYFKGLGLFLQDTLSLEAISYRNRYAQLLEAVLSSGNGAGCGTAFQVLCAKDALETMRFLGIPGFTGDARDENCQVFRIRPSPIYEAKQIYFDLTHAAPDASGAPFAPEKAAKGKKKK
;
A
#
# COMPACT_ATOMS: atom_id res chain seq x y z
N MET A 1 13.66 -20.48 17.55
CA MET A 1 12.93 -20.12 16.33
C MET A 1 13.91 -19.46 15.39
N LYS A 2 14.15 -20.09 14.24
CA LYS A 2 15.20 -19.70 13.28
C LYS A 2 14.70 -18.50 12.47
N THR A 3 15.45 -17.40 12.52
CA THR A 3 15.34 -16.26 11.62
C THR A 3 15.63 -16.74 10.20
N PHE A 4 14.69 -16.54 9.28
CA PHE A 4 14.91 -16.78 7.85
C PHE A 4 15.75 -15.62 7.28
N PRO A 5 16.93 -15.86 6.74
CA PRO A 5 17.65 -14.88 5.95
C PRO A 5 17.12 -14.91 4.51
N LEU A 6 16.29 -13.93 4.15
CA LEU A 6 15.84 -13.70 2.77
C LEU A 6 16.90 -12.97 1.92
N LEU A 7 18.15 -13.36 2.02
CA LEU A 7 19.19 -12.78 1.16
C LEU A 7 20.26 -13.82 0.83
N ASN A 8 20.03 -14.66 -0.18
CA ASN A 8 21.12 -15.29 -0.94
C ASN A 8 20.59 -16.22 -2.05
N ILE A 9 19.81 -15.70 -3.01
CA ILE A 9 19.44 -16.45 -4.22
C ILE A 9 20.10 -15.86 -5.50
N PHE A 10 21.08 -14.99 -5.37
CA PHE A 10 21.89 -14.59 -6.53
C PHE A 10 23.35 -14.90 -6.27
N ARG A 11 23.79 -16.13 -6.57
CA ARG A 11 25.22 -16.38 -6.88
C ARG A 11 25.44 -15.93 -8.32
N PRO A 12 26.23 -14.87 -8.58
CA PRO A 12 26.57 -14.50 -9.94
C PRO A 12 27.53 -15.56 -10.53
N LEU A 13 27.16 -16.13 -11.68
CA LEU A 13 28.09 -16.80 -12.58
C LEU A 13 29.21 -15.80 -12.91
N ARG A 14 30.46 -16.23 -12.81
CA ARG A 14 31.63 -15.41 -13.11
C ARG A 14 31.61 -14.98 -14.59
N PRO A 15 31.35 -13.69 -14.91
CA PRO A 15 31.39 -13.22 -16.28
C PRO A 15 32.84 -12.96 -16.72
N ALA A 16 33.11 -13.14 -18.02
CA ALA A 16 34.36 -12.75 -18.64
C ALA A 16 34.62 -11.24 -18.46
N PRO A 17 35.85 -10.77 -18.30
CA PRO A 17 36.18 -9.43 -17.80
C PRO A 17 35.65 -8.26 -18.64
N ALA A 18 35.44 -8.42 -19.93
CA ALA A 18 34.89 -7.36 -20.79
C ALA A 18 33.36 -7.19 -20.69
N LEU A 19 32.62 -8.26 -20.41
CA LEU A 19 31.18 -8.24 -20.18
C LEU A 19 30.82 -7.72 -18.77
N ALA A 20 31.71 -7.89 -17.80
CA ALA A 20 31.53 -7.41 -16.44
C ALA A 20 31.49 -5.88 -16.35
N LEU A 21 32.30 -5.18 -17.15
CA LEU A 21 32.34 -3.70 -17.16
C LEU A 21 31.04 -3.09 -17.70
N MET A 22 30.47 -3.70 -18.74
CA MET A 22 29.20 -3.25 -19.34
C MET A 22 27.98 -3.56 -18.44
N ALA A 23 28.03 -4.66 -17.70
CA ALA A 23 26.94 -5.03 -16.76
C ALA A 23 26.93 -4.12 -15.53
N THR A 24 28.08 -3.74 -15.00
CA THR A 24 28.19 -2.80 -13.87
C THR A 24 27.77 -1.39 -14.26
N TYR A 25 28.05 -0.94 -15.47
CA TYR A 25 27.65 0.38 -15.95
C TYR A 25 26.12 0.45 -16.17
N ARG A 26 25.50 -0.61 -16.69
CA ARG A 26 24.04 -0.72 -16.83
C ARG A 26 23.34 -0.81 -15.48
N ALA A 27 23.87 -1.56 -14.52
CA ALA A 27 23.33 -1.66 -13.18
C ALA A 27 23.45 -0.31 -12.42
N ALA A 28 24.57 0.41 -12.58
CA ALA A 28 24.74 1.73 -11.99
C ALA A 28 23.79 2.79 -12.59
N LEU A 29 23.54 2.74 -13.90
CA LEU A 29 22.59 3.63 -14.58
C LEU A 29 21.13 3.34 -14.16
N THR A 30 20.73 2.08 -14.04
CA THR A 30 19.40 1.71 -13.59
C THR A 30 19.18 2.06 -12.11
N PHE A 31 20.21 1.93 -11.28
CA PHE A 31 20.16 2.32 -9.87
C PHE A 31 20.11 3.84 -9.69
N ALA A 32 20.88 4.60 -10.47
CA ALA A 32 20.84 6.06 -10.48
C ALA A 32 19.48 6.60 -10.98
N PHE A 33 18.86 5.95 -11.97
CA PHE A 33 17.53 6.32 -12.46
C PHE A 33 16.43 6.01 -11.43
N ALA A 34 16.54 4.92 -10.68
CA ALA A 34 15.62 4.57 -9.60
C ALA A 34 15.72 5.56 -8.42
N ILE A 35 16.92 6.02 -8.07
CA ILE A 35 17.14 7.03 -7.02
C ILE A 35 16.60 8.39 -7.47
N ALA A 36 16.81 8.78 -8.73
CA ALA A 36 16.29 10.04 -9.27
C ALA A 36 14.75 10.06 -9.31
N SER A 37 14.11 8.93 -9.56
CA SER A 37 12.65 8.80 -9.52
C SER A 37 12.09 8.92 -8.10
N LEU A 38 12.80 8.40 -7.09
CA LEU A 38 12.42 8.50 -5.68
C LEU A 38 12.57 9.92 -5.13
N THR A 39 13.59 10.67 -5.56
CA THR A 39 13.77 12.06 -5.14
C THR A 39 12.75 13.00 -5.79
N ALA A 40 12.26 12.69 -6.99
CA ALA A 40 11.20 13.46 -7.64
C ALA A 40 9.85 13.32 -6.92
N MET A 41 9.53 12.16 -6.34
CA MET A 41 8.31 11.98 -5.54
C MET A 41 8.36 12.76 -4.21
N ALA A 42 9.53 12.93 -3.61
CA ALA A 42 9.70 13.71 -2.37
C ALA A 42 9.51 15.23 -2.55
N GLN A 43 9.45 15.73 -3.79
CA GLN A 43 9.35 17.16 -4.11
C GLN A 43 7.99 17.56 -4.71
N GLN A 44 7.07 16.63 -4.93
CA GLN A 44 5.73 17.02 -5.37
C GLN A 44 4.96 17.64 -4.19
N PRO A 45 4.39 18.85 -4.38
CA PRO A 45 3.55 19.44 -3.35
C PRO A 45 2.36 18.50 -3.10
N TYR A 46 2.19 18.07 -1.86
CA TYR A 46 1.01 17.30 -1.48
C TYR A 46 -0.26 18.12 -1.75
N ARG A 47 -1.31 17.42 -2.14
CA ARG A 47 -2.64 18.02 -2.39
C ARG A 47 -3.63 17.37 -1.41
N PRO A 48 -4.03 18.08 -0.35
CA PRO A 48 -5.08 17.59 0.54
C PRO A 48 -6.32 17.20 -0.26
N VAL A 49 -7.07 16.22 0.23
CA VAL A 49 -8.28 15.76 -0.44
C VAL A 49 -9.44 16.60 0.04
N ASP A 50 -10.13 17.23 -0.89
CA ASP A 50 -11.42 17.85 -0.63
C ASP A 50 -12.50 16.78 -0.67
N MET A 51 -12.83 16.23 0.51
CA MET A 51 -13.81 15.16 0.62
C MET A 51 -15.24 15.64 0.32
N GLU A 52 -15.54 16.92 0.45
CA GLU A 52 -16.83 17.50 0.05
C GLU A 52 -16.97 17.47 -1.48
N ALA A 53 -15.92 17.84 -2.20
CA ALA A 53 -15.90 17.72 -3.66
C ALA A 53 -15.97 16.26 -4.13
N VAL A 54 -15.33 15.34 -3.42
CA VAL A 54 -15.43 13.90 -3.70
C VAL A 54 -16.86 13.40 -3.44
N ALA A 55 -17.49 13.79 -2.33
CA ALA A 55 -18.88 13.46 -2.02
C ALA A 55 -19.82 13.97 -3.13
N ALA A 56 -19.68 15.25 -3.52
CA ALA A 56 -20.50 15.85 -4.57
C ALA A 56 -20.42 15.06 -5.90
N LYS A 57 -19.30 14.39 -6.15
CA LYS A 57 -19.07 13.60 -7.36
C LYS A 57 -19.58 12.15 -7.26
N PHE A 58 -19.47 11.51 -6.10
CA PHE A 58 -19.64 10.06 -5.96
C PHE A 58 -20.76 9.64 -4.99
N GLU A 59 -21.36 10.56 -4.27
CA GLU A 59 -22.51 10.27 -3.40
C GLU A 59 -23.83 10.20 -4.18
N GLY A 60 -24.76 9.41 -3.65
CA GLY A 60 -26.09 9.23 -4.24
C GLY A 60 -26.12 8.36 -5.51
N PRO A 61 -27.30 8.18 -6.12
CA PRO A 61 -27.47 7.23 -7.23
C PRO A 61 -26.62 7.56 -8.47
N ALA A 62 -26.53 8.82 -8.87
CA ALA A 62 -25.73 9.24 -10.04
C ALA A 62 -24.23 9.11 -9.74
N GLY A 63 -23.82 9.44 -8.53
CA GLY A 63 -22.44 9.29 -8.08
C GLY A 63 -22.00 7.82 -8.02
N ARG A 64 -22.85 6.92 -7.56
CA ARG A 64 -22.60 5.47 -7.61
C ARG A 64 -22.40 4.97 -9.03
N MET A 65 -23.23 5.39 -9.97
CA MET A 65 -23.07 5.03 -11.40
C MET A 65 -21.73 5.54 -11.96
N ALA A 66 -21.34 6.77 -11.63
CA ALA A 66 -20.06 7.33 -12.05
C ALA A 66 -18.88 6.53 -11.45
N TYR A 67 -18.96 6.15 -10.18
CA TYR A 67 -17.97 5.31 -9.52
C TYR A 67 -17.88 3.91 -10.15
N GLU A 68 -19.02 3.26 -10.42
CA GLU A 68 -19.06 1.95 -11.08
C GLU A 68 -18.44 1.99 -12.47
N GLN A 69 -18.68 3.04 -13.26
CA GLN A 69 -18.06 3.20 -14.58
C GLN A 69 -16.54 3.29 -14.45
N LEU A 70 -16.05 4.06 -13.50
CA LEU A 70 -14.60 4.20 -13.24
C LEU A 70 -13.99 2.88 -12.74
N SER A 71 -14.71 2.16 -11.87
CA SER A 71 -14.30 0.83 -11.38
C SER A 71 -14.23 -0.21 -12.51
N LYS A 72 -15.19 -0.20 -13.44
CA LYS A 72 -15.17 -1.08 -14.62
C LYS A 72 -13.98 -0.79 -15.54
N ARG A 73 -13.60 0.46 -15.72
CA ARG A 73 -12.38 0.82 -16.47
C ARG A 73 -11.14 0.23 -15.80
N LEU A 74 -11.06 0.31 -14.46
CA LEU A 74 -9.99 -0.33 -13.69
C LEU A 74 -9.97 -1.85 -13.88
N GLU A 75 -11.11 -2.51 -13.81
CA GLU A 75 -11.25 -3.96 -13.97
C GLU A 75 -10.85 -4.42 -15.37
N ASN A 76 -11.26 -3.67 -16.40
CA ASN A 76 -10.92 -3.93 -17.81
C ASN A 76 -9.43 -3.70 -18.11
N GLY A 77 -8.65 -3.17 -17.16
CA GLY A 77 -7.23 -2.87 -17.37
C GLY A 77 -7.00 -1.68 -18.30
N GLU A 78 -7.98 -0.77 -18.39
CA GLU A 78 -7.84 0.46 -19.15
C GLU A 78 -6.78 1.37 -18.49
N ASP A 79 -6.16 2.21 -19.32
CA ASP A 79 -5.19 3.19 -18.83
C ASP A 79 -5.93 4.28 -18.03
N LEU A 80 -5.60 4.40 -16.74
CA LEU A 80 -6.19 5.35 -15.82
C LEU A 80 -5.15 6.38 -15.39
N SER A 81 -5.59 7.64 -15.33
CA SER A 81 -4.75 8.72 -14.81
C SER A 81 -4.58 8.62 -13.28
N SER A 82 -3.55 9.28 -12.72
CA SER A 82 -3.39 9.40 -11.26
C SER A 82 -4.62 10.04 -10.59
N GLU A 83 -5.31 10.93 -11.28
CA GLU A 83 -6.56 11.53 -10.80
C GLU A 83 -7.71 10.52 -10.79
N ASP A 84 -7.80 9.61 -11.78
CA ASP A 84 -8.77 8.52 -11.77
C ASP A 84 -8.52 7.57 -10.58
N TYR A 85 -7.27 7.22 -10.30
CA TYR A 85 -6.91 6.41 -9.12
C TYR A 85 -7.25 7.12 -7.81
N ARG A 86 -7.00 8.43 -7.74
CA ARG A 86 -7.38 9.24 -6.58
C ARG A 86 -8.90 9.26 -6.38
N ASN A 87 -9.65 9.46 -7.46
CA ASN A 87 -11.12 9.40 -7.46
C ASN A 87 -11.65 8.02 -7.07
N LEU A 88 -11.03 6.94 -7.55
CA LEU A 88 -11.38 5.56 -7.15
C LEU A 88 -11.13 5.34 -5.66
N TYR A 89 -9.96 5.73 -5.17
CA TYR A 89 -9.63 5.50 -3.77
C TYR A 89 -10.57 6.27 -2.86
N TYR A 90 -10.65 7.60 -2.97
CA TYR A 90 -11.47 8.43 -2.08
C TYR A 90 -12.96 8.34 -2.36
N GLY A 91 -13.37 8.16 -3.61
CA GLY A 91 -14.77 7.94 -3.99
C GLY A 91 -15.35 6.65 -3.39
N SER A 92 -14.50 5.67 -3.07
CA SER A 92 -14.93 4.44 -2.39
C SER A 92 -15.50 4.67 -0.99
N ALA A 93 -15.24 5.81 -0.37
CA ALA A 93 -15.82 6.19 0.92
C ALA A 93 -17.34 6.41 0.85
N PHE A 94 -17.87 6.69 -0.34
CA PHE A 94 -19.29 6.96 -0.60
C PHE A 94 -20.01 5.80 -1.27
N GLN A 95 -19.38 4.61 -1.29
CA GLN A 95 -19.97 3.40 -1.86
C GLN A 95 -20.41 2.44 -0.76
N ASP A 96 -21.36 1.56 -1.10
CA ASP A 96 -21.84 0.53 -0.19
C ASP A 96 -20.66 -0.38 0.25
N GLY A 97 -20.63 -0.72 1.53
CA GLY A 97 -19.58 -1.57 2.10
C GLY A 97 -18.32 -0.82 2.56
N HIS A 98 -18.31 0.51 2.50
CA HIS A 98 -17.19 1.29 3.06
C HIS A 98 -16.95 0.97 4.54
N GLU A 99 -18.01 0.86 5.35
CA GLU A 99 -17.94 0.54 6.77
C GLU A 99 -17.33 -0.84 7.08
N THR A 100 -17.29 -1.73 6.09
CA THR A 100 -16.66 -3.05 6.24
C THR A 100 -15.22 -3.10 5.74
N ARG A 101 -14.67 -1.97 5.29
CA ARG A 101 -13.34 -1.87 4.66
C ARG A 101 -12.22 -2.40 5.57
N ASP A 102 -12.34 -2.20 6.86
CA ASP A 102 -11.34 -2.62 7.83
C ASP A 102 -11.35 -4.11 8.17
N GLN A 103 -12.30 -4.88 7.63
CA GLN A 103 -12.41 -6.33 7.91
C GLN A 103 -11.37 -7.18 7.17
N VAL A 104 -10.69 -6.66 6.14
CA VAL A 104 -9.61 -7.38 5.46
C VAL A 104 -8.38 -7.41 6.34
N ASN A 105 -7.94 -8.60 6.72
CA ASN A 105 -6.73 -8.77 7.50
C ASN A 105 -5.55 -9.14 6.60
N SER A 106 -4.63 -8.19 6.37
CA SER A 106 -3.42 -8.42 5.58
C SER A 106 -2.50 -9.52 6.16
N ARG A 107 -2.57 -9.77 7.49
CA ARG A 107 -1.85 -10.91 8.12
C ARG A 107 -2.37 -12.26 7.65
N ASP A 108 -3.67 -12.38 7.40
CA ASP A 108 -4.25 -13.64 6.90
C ASP A 108 -3.86 -13.88 5.44
N LEU A 109 -3.80 -12.83 4.63
CA LEU A 109 -3.25 -12.89 3.28
C LEU A 109 -1.76 -13.29 3.30
N ALA A 110 -0.98 -12.71 4.20
CA ALA A 110 0.44 -13.02 4.34
C ALA A 110 0.70 -14.48 4.73
N LYS A 111 -0.20 -15.14 5.47
CA LYS A 111 -0.10 -16.57 5.78
C LYS A 111 -0.21 -17.48 4.55
N LEU A 112 -0.83 -16.99 3.47
CA LEU A 112 -0.97 -17.69 2.21
C LEU A 112 0.19 -17.45 1.24
N MET A 113 1.18 -16.64 1.63
CA MET A 113 2.30 -16.22 0.79
C MET A 113 3.35 -17.32 0.69
N SER A 114 3.06 -18.33 -0.11
CA SER A 114 4.02 -19.36 -0.51
C SER A 114 3.64 -19.90 -1.90
N PRO A 115 4.59 -20.46 -2.68
CA PRO A 115 4.31 -20.98 -4.01
C PRO A 115 3.16 -22.01 -4.01
N GLU A 116 3.12 -22.90 -3.01
CA GLU A 116 2.11 -23.97 -2.90
C GLU A 116 0.71 -23.42 -2.62
N ARG A 117 0.60 -22.24 -2.01
CA ARG A 117 -0.67 -21.61 -1.65
C ARG A 117 -1.00 -20.38 -2.47
N ALA A 118 -0.18 -20.07 -3.48
CA ALA A 118 -0.34 -18.88 -4.31
C ALA A 118 -1.74 -18.82 -4.98
N GLY A 119 -2.28 -19.97 -5.44
CA GLY A 119 -3.63 -20.02 -5.99
C GLY A 119 -4.72 -19.66 -4.97
N ALA A 120 -4.59 -20.13 -3.72
CA ALA A 120 -5.51 -19.78 -2.65
C ALA A 120 -5.41 -18.27 -2.26
N LEU A 121 -4.19 -17.72 -2.31
CA LEU A 121 -3.96 -16.30 -2.09
C LEU A 121 -4.66 -15.45 -3.15
N VAL A 122 -4.49 -15.78 -4.43
CA VAL A 122 -5.13 -15.07 -5.55
C VAL A 122 -6.64 -15.14 -5.41
N ALA A 123 -7.22 -16.33 -5.22
CA ALA A 123 -8.68 -16.51 -5.07
C ALA A 123 -9.25 -15.71 -3.88
N ARG A 124 -8.50 -15.63 -2.77
CA ARG A 124 -8.91 -14.82 -1.62
C ARG A 124 -8.89 -13.34 -1.94
N CYS A 125 -7.85 -12.87 -2.64
CA CYS A 125 -7.78 -11.47 -3.09
C CYS A 125 -8.89 -11.15 -4.09
N ASP A 126 -9.22 -12.04 -5.02
CA ASP A 126 -10.34 -11.87 -5.96
C ASP A 126 -11.65 -11.64 -5.23
N SER A 127 -11.94 -12.43 -4.20
CA SER A 127 -13.15 -12.28 -3.38
C SER A 127 -13.22 -10.92 -2.68
N ILE A 128 -12.08 -10.36 -2.29
CA ILE A 128 -11.99 -9.03 -1.66
C ILE A 128 -12.17 -7.94 -2.70
N LEU A 129 -11.46 -8.05 -3.82
CA LEU A 129 -11.44 -7.03 -4.88
C LEU A 129 -12.77 -6.94 -5.62
N ALA A 130 -13.54 -8.04 -5.70
CA ALA A 130 -14.90 -8.01 -6.23
C ALA A 130 -15.84 -7.09 -5.43
N LEU A 131 -15.59 -6.92 -4.14
CA LEU A 131 -16.37 -6.03 -3.28
C LEU A 131 -15.70 -4.64 -3.13
N ARG A 132 -14.39 -4.59 -3.17
CA ARG A 132 -13.57 -3.41 -2.90
C ARG A 132 -12.37 -3.36 -3.85
N PRO A 133 -12.54 -2.90 -5.08
CA PRO A 133 -11.47 -2.89 -6.08
C PRO A 133 -10.26 -2.04 -5.70
N THR A 134 -10.43 -1.10 -4.77
CA THR A 134 -9.39 -0.20 -4.26
C THR A 134 -8.72 -0.67 -2.96
N ASP A 135 -8.98 -1.89 -2.49
CA ASP A 135 -8.32 -2.43 -1.30
C ASP A 135 -6.80 -2.57 -1.53
N LEU A 136 -6.01 -1.82 -0.76
CA LEU A 136 -4.55 -1.75 -0.95
C LEU A 136 -3.89 -3.12 -0.72
N ALA A 137 -4.23 -3.77 0.38
CA ALA A 137 -3.64 -5.06 0.74
C ALA A 137 -3.98 -6.13 -0.31
N ALA A 138 -5.25 -6.22 -0.74
CA ALA A 138 -5.68 -7.21 -1.70
C ALA A 138 -5.00 -7.02 -3.07
N ASN A 139 -4.86 -5.78 -3.56
CA ASN A 139 -4.12 -5.49 -4.79
C ASN A 139 -2.65 -5.91 -4.68
N TYR A 140 -1.98 -5.59 -3.56
CA TYR A 140 -0.59 -5.99 -3.32
C TYR A 140 -0.43 -7.51 -3.31
N PHE A 141 -1.23 -8.20 -2.48
CA PHE A 141 -1.11 -9.64 -2.31
C PHE A 141 -1.56 -10.43 -3.54
N LYS A 142 -2.52 -9.91 -4.32
CA LYS A 142 -2.87 -10.52 -5.61
C LYS A 142 -1.70 -10.46 -6.59
N GLY A 143 -1.09 -9.30 -6.76
CA GLY A 143 0.11 -9.16 -7.59
C GLY A 143 1.23 -10.10 -7.16
N LEU A 144 1.45 -10.26 -5.85
CA LEU A 144 2.45 -11.17 -5.31
C LEU A 144 2.08 -12.64 -5.53
N GLY A 145 0.81 -13.02 -5.32
CA GLY A 145 0.32 -14.38 -5.56
C GLY A 145 0.47 -14.82 -7.02
N LEU A 146 0.12 -13.94 -7.95
CA LEU A 146 0.31 -14.16 -9.38
C LEU A 146 1.80 -14.30 -9.76
N PHE A 147 2.66 -13.47 -9.19
CA PHE A 147 4.11 -13.56 -9.39
C PHE A 147 4.69 -14.87 -8.85
N LEU A 148 4.18 -15.38 -7.72
CA LEU A 148 4.60 -16.67 -7.17
C LEU A 148 4.15 -17.87 -8.05
N GLN A 149 3.06 -17.73 -8.81
CA GLN A 149 2.60 -18.72 -9.77
C GLN A 149 3.40 -18.67 -11.07
N ASP A 150 3.63 -17.48 -11.57
CA ASP A 150 4.37 -17.20 -12.79
C ASP A 150 5.13 -15.88 -12.66
N THR A 151 6.45 -15.98 -12.60
CA THR A 151 7.35 -14.82 -12.48
C THR A 151 7.33 -13.87 -13.68
N LEU A 152 6.79 -14.30 -14.82
CA LEU A 152 6.62 -13.51 -16.04
C LEU A 152 5.18 -13.00 -16.23
N SER A 153 4.31 -13.19 -15.27
CA SER A 153 2.90 -12.81 -15.35
C SER A 153 2.73 -11.31 -15.57
N LEU A 154 2.15 -10.94 -16.70
CA LEU A 154 1.76 -9.55 -16.99
C LEU A 154 0.64 -9.07 -16.05
N GLU A 155 -0.22 -9.99 -15.62
CA GLU A 155 -1.27 -9.67 -14.65
C GLU A 155 -0.67 -9.31 -13.29
N ALA A 156 0.38 -10.01 -12.84
CA ALA A 156 1.12 -9.66 -11.62
C ALA A 156 1.68 -8.23 -11.69
N ILE A 157 2.23 -7.83 -12.84
CA ILE A 157 2.72 -6.47 -13.09
C ILE A 157 1.57 -5.46 -13.02
N SER A 158 0.43 -5.77 -13.63
CA SER A 158 -0.77 -4.92 -13.62
C SER A 158 -1.24 -4.64 -12.18
N TYR A 159 -1.39 -5.69 -11.35
CA TYR A 159 -1.81 -5.52 -9.94
C TYR A 159 -0.79 -4.77 -9.09
N ARG A 160 0.50 -4.97 -9.34
CA ARG A 160 1.56 -4.20 -8.69
C ARG A 160 1.48 -2.71 -9.04
N ASN A 161 1.25 -2.39 -10.32
CA ASN A 161 1.08 -1.01 -10.77
C ASN A 161 -0.19 -0.38 -10.18
N ARG A 162 -1.30 -1.12 -10.17
CA ARG A 162 -2.56 -0.70 -9.54
C ARG A 162 -2.36 -0.37 -8.06
N TYR A 163 -1.69 -1.25 -7.32
CA TYR A 163 -1.33 -1.00 -5.92
C TYR A 163 -0.51 0.29 -5.77
N ALA A 164 0.51 0.49 -6.61
CA ALA A 164 1.37 1.66 -6.56
C ALA A 164 0.58 2.96 -6.82
N GLN A 165 -0.30 2.97 -7.80
CA GLN A 165 -1.14 4.13 -8.15
C GLN A 165 -2.18 4.45 -7.06
N LEU A 166 -2.82 3.43 -6.48
CA LEU A 166 -3.75 3.62 -5.36
C LEU A 166 -3.02 4.16 -4.12
N LEU A 167 -1.81 3.67 -3.87
CA LEU A 167 -0.99 4.15 -2.77
C LEU A 167 -0.47 5.57 -3.01
N GLU A 168 -0.17 5.94 -4.26
CA GLU A 168 0.17 7.31 -4.65
C GLU A 168 -0.97 8.27 -4.34
N ALA A 169 -2.22 7.86 -4.52
CA ALA A 169 -3.37 8.66 -4.12
C ALA A 169 -3.32 9.03 -2.62
N VAL A 170 -2.93 8.08 -1.75
CA VAL A 170 -2.72 8.33 -0.32
C VAL A 170 -1.51 9.23 -0.08
N LEU A 171 -0.36 8.89 -0.66
CA LEU A 171 0.90 9.61 -0.45
C LEU A 171 0.85 11.06 -0.96
N SER A 172 0.07 11.31 -2.02
CA SER A 172 -0.13 12.66 -2.54
C SER A 172 -1.04 13.55 -1.68
N SER A 173 -1.75 12.98 -0.70
CA SER A 173 -2.67 13.72 0.17
C SER A 173 -1.98 14.53 1.27
N GLY A 174 -0.77 14.14 1.65
CA GLY A 174 -0.02 14.76 2.73
C GLY A 174 1.46 14.41 2.67
N ASN A 175 2.20 14.78 3.72
CA ASN A 175 3.58 14.34 3.93
C ASN A 175 3.78 13.60 5.26
N GLY A 176 2.71 13.45 6.03
CA GLY A 176 2.73 12.74 7.30
C GLY A 176 3.54 13.40 8.42
N ALA A 177 3.98 14.66 8.26
CA ALA A 177 4.86 15.33 9.23
C ALA A 177 4.11 15.92 10.43
N GLY A 178 2.79 16.08 10.34
CA GLY A 178 1.93 16.59 11.40
C GLY A 178 0.46 16.43 11.05
N CYS A 179 -0.45 16.70 11.99
CA CYS A 179 -1.89 16.54 11.74
C CYS A 179 -2.41 17.41 10.58
N GLY A 180 -1.93 18.64 10.44
CA GLY A 180 -2.32 19.51 9.32
C GLY A 180 -1.80 19.06 7.95
N THR A 181 -0.90 18.09 7.90
CA THR A 181 -0.30 17.54 6.68
C THR A 181 -0.27 16.01 6.72
N ALA A 182 -1.17 15.41 7.50
CA ALA A 182 -1.31 13.97 7.65
C ALA A 182 -1.69 13.30 6.32
N PHE A 183 -1.28 12.07 6.15
CA PHE A 183 -1.80 11.25 5.04
C PHE A 183 -3.26 10.91 5.30
N GLN A 184 -4.13 11.22 4.34
CA GLN A 184 -5.56 10.90 4.46
C GLN A 184 -5.81 9.45 4.04
N VAL A 185 -6.38 8.65 4.93
CA VAL A 185 -6.67 7.24 4.69
C VAL A 185 -8.13 6.89 5.00
N LEU A 186 -8.64 5.89 4.29
CA LEU A 186 -10.04 5.47 4.41
C LEU A 186 -10.25 4.31 5.37
N CYS A 187 -9.18 3.73 5.90
CA CYS A 187 -9.24 2.78 7.02
C CYS A 187 -7.89 2.67 7.71
N ALA A 188 -7.92 2.16 8.93
CA ALA A 188 -6.74 1.96 9.74
C ALA A 188 -5.67 1.07 9.07
N LYS A 189 -6.09 0.08 8.30
CA LYS A 189 -5.16 -0.82 7.59
C LYS A 189 -4.44 -0.15 6.44
N ASP A 190 -5.05 0.84 5.79
CA ASP A 190 -4.39 1.61 4.75
C ASP A 190 -3.20 2.41 5.32
N ALA A 191 -3.29 2.88 6.57
CA ALA A 191 -2.13 3.48 7.26
C ALA A 191 -0.99 2.48 7.44
N LEU A 192 -1.30 1.22 7.82
CA LEU A 192 -0.30 0.16 7.94
C LEU A 192 0.34 -0.19 6.60
N GLU A 193 -0.45 -0.26 5.54
CA GLU A 193 0.04 -0.51 4.17
C GLU A 193 0.94 0.64 3.69
N THR A 194 0.57 1.89 3.99
CA THR A 194 1.39 3.07 3.70
C THR A 194 2.72 3.01 4.45
N MET A 195 2.71 2.71 5.73
CA MET A 195 3.95 2.54 6.51
C MET A 195 4.82 1.41 5.96
N ARG A 196 4.22 0.29 5.56
CA ARG A 196 4.95 -0.82 4.94
C ARG A 196 5.65 -0.39 3.64
N PHE A 197 4.96 0.35 2.80
CA PHE A 197 5.54 0.87 1.55
C PHE A 197 6.71 1.83 1.82
N LEU A 198 6.58 2.69 2.82
CA LEU A 198 7.63 3.60 3.25
C LEU A 198 8.81 2.88 3.96
N GLY A 199 8.81 1.55 3.97
CA GLY A 199 9.86 0.74 4.58
C GLY A 199 9.90 0.85 6.10
N ILE A 200 8.81 1.26 6.73
CA ILE A 200 8.69 1.39 8.18
C ILE A 200 8.33 0.00 8.74
N PRO A 201 9.25 -0.64 9.50
CA PRO A 201 9.07 -2.04 9.92
C PRO A 201 8.00 -2.22 11.01
N GLY A 202 7.48 -1.12 11.57
CA GLY A 202 6.48 -1.12 12.62
C GLY A 202 6.56 0.14 13.47
N PHE A 203 5.64 0.27 14.41
CA PHE A 203 5.57 1.41 15.33
C PHE A 203 5.80 0.96 16.76
N THR A 204 6.28 1.88 17.61
CA THR A 204 6.59 1.64 19.04
C THR A 204 5.50 2.16 19.96
N GLY A 205 4.58 2.95 19.45
CA GLY A 205 3.43 3.49 20.16
C GLY A 205 2.61 4.34 19.24
N ASP A 206 1.37 4.53 19.61
CA ASP A 206 0.42 5.36 18.92
C ASP A 206 -0.29 6.29 19.90
N ALA A 207 -0.81 7.39 19.38
CA ALA A 207 -1.67 8.32 20.09
C ALA A 207 -2.72 8.84 19.11
N ARG A 208 -3.84 9.29 19.62
CA ARG A 208 -4.87 9.96 18.84
C ARG A 208 -4.99 11.40 19.31
N ASP A 209 -4.97 12.31 18.37
CA ASP A 209 -5.19 13.73 18.59
C ASP A 209 -6.34 14.15 17.66
N GLU A 210 -7.52 14.34 18.23
CA GLU A 210 -8.78 14.57 17.50
C GLU A 210 -9.03 13.48 16.43
N ASN A 211 -8.95 13.85 15.15
CA ASN A 211 -9.13 12.95 14.01
C ASN A 211 -7.80 12.43 13.45
N CYS A 212 -6.70 12.80 14.06
CA CYS A 212 -5.35 12.49 13.60
C CYS A 212 -4.77 11.36 14.46
N GLN A 213 -4.35 10.28 13.80
CA GLN A 213 -3.61 9.19 14.41
C GLN A 213 -2.12 9.40 14.19
N VAL A 214 -1.35 9.41 15.27
CA VAL A 214 0.11 9.53 15.21
C VAL A 214 0.77 8.21 15.65
N PHE A 215 1.72 7.74 14.85
CA PHE A 215 2.54 6.58 15.18
C PHE A 215 3.98 7.00 15.45
N ARG A 216 4.54 6.51 16.57
CA ARG A 216 5.99 6.61 16.84
C ARG A 216 6.68 5.47 16.11
N ILE A 217 7.55 5.82 15.18
CA ILE A 217 8.18 4.88 14.26
C ILE A 217 9.70 4.92 14.37
N ARG A 218 10.35 3.91 13.83
CA ARG A 218 11.78 3.99 13.51
C ARG A 218 11.92 4.57 12.11
N PRO A 219 12.78 5.58 11.91
CA PRO A 219 13.03 6.11 10.59
C PRO A 219 13.44 5.03 9.60
N SER A 220 13.03 5.19 8.36
CA SER A 220 13.46 4.36 7.23
C SER A 220 14.28 5.21 6.24
N PRO A 221 14.99 4.60 5.27
CA PRO A 221 15.69 5.36 4.23
C PRO A 221 14.76 6.22 3.35
N ILE A 222 13.46 5.91 3.32
CA ILE A 222 12.46 6.63 2.51
C ILE A 222 11.72 7.66 3.36
N TYR A 223 11.62 7.44 4.68
CA TYR A 223 10.90 8.31 5.61
C TYR A 223 11.71 8.50 6.89
N GLU A 224 12.35 9.65 7.03
CA GLU A 224 13.36 9.92 8.07
C GLU A 224 12.75 10.41 9.40
N ALA A 225 11.47 10.80 9.42
CA ALA A 225 10.83 11.28 10.63
C ALA A 225 10.65 10.17 11.68
N LYS A 226 10.60 10.54 12.96
CA LYS A 226 10.36 9.63 14.09
C LYS A 226 8.88 9.41 14.37
N GLN A 227 8.02 10.16 13.72
CA GLN A 227 6.56 10.09 13.82
C GLN A 227 5.97 10.19 12.43
N ILE A 228 4.83 9.55 12.24
CA ILE A 228 4.04 9.63 11.02
C ILE A 228 2.58 9.83 11.40
N TYR A 229 1.90 10.70 10.69
CA TYR A 229 0.55 11.15 10.98
C TYR A 229 -0.42 10.73 9.89
N PHE A 230 -1.58 10.20 10.31
CA PHE A 230 -2.67 9.82 9.41
C PHE A 230 -3.96 10.51 9.84
N ASP A 231 -4.66 11.07 8.87
CA ASP A 231 -6.02 11.59 9.04
C ASP A 231 -7.03 10.46 8.81
N LEU A 232 -7.83 10.19 9.83
CA LEU A 232 -8.85 9.14 9.87
C LEU A 232 -10.28 9.72 9.91
N THR A 233 -10.44 11.01 9.60
CA THR A 233 -11.76 11.70 9.68
C THR A 233 -12.83 10.98 8.86
N HIS A 234 -12.45 10.47 7.69
CA HIS A 234 -13.35 9.76 6.77
C HIS A 234 -13.08 8.25 6.71
N ALA A 235 -12.36 7.74 7.68
CA ALA A 235 -12.06 6.32 7.73
C ALA A 235 -13.29 5.51 8.18
N ALA A 236 -13.44 4.32 7.59
CA ALA A 236 -14.39 3.33 8.06
C ALA A 236 -14.15 3.03 9.55
N PRO A 237 -15.22 2.86 10.34
CA PRO A 237 -15.06 2.50 11.74
C PRO A 237 -14.26 1.19 11.87
N ASP A 238 -13.30 1.17 12.77
CA ASP A 238 -12.57 -0.05 13.08
C ASP A 238 -13.55 -1.11 13.62
N ALA A 239 -13.56 -2.27 13.00
CA ALA A 239 -14.40 -3.40 13.41
C ALA A 239 -14.13 -3.85 14.85
N SER A 240 -12.99 -3.50 15.43
CA SER A 240 -12.62 -3.80 16.82
C SER A 240 -13.06 -2.72 17.81
N GLY A 241 -13.50 -1.54 17.35
CA GLY A 241 -13.81 -0.39 18.20
C GLY A 241 -12.61 0.10 19.05
N ALA A 242 -11.44 -0.46 18.84
CA ALA A 242 -10.23 -0.12 19.56
C ALA A 242 -9.32 0.72 18.69
N PRO A 243 -8.75 1.82 19.21
CA PRO A 243 -7.61 2.44 18.57
C PRO A 243 -6.53 1.37 18.40
N PHE A 244 -5.78 1.41 17.30
CA PHE A 244 -4.72 0.45 16.96
C PHE A 244 -4.05 -0.16 18.19
N ALA A 245 -4.37 -1.42 18.49
CA ALA A 245 -3.68 -2.10 19.59
C ALA A 245 -2.23 -2.34 19.14
N PRO A 246 -1.22 -1.79 19.85
CA PRO A 246 0.16 -2.03 19.49
C PRO A 246 0.41 -3.53 19.53
N GLU A 247 1.05 -4.05 18.49
CA GLU A 247 1.50 -5.43 18.47
C GLU A 247 2.39 -5.64 19.69
N LYS A 248 1.93 -6.44 20.65
CA LYS A 248 2.74 -6.79 21.82
C LYS A 248 4.04 -7.36 21.28
N ALA A 249 5.12 -6.57 21.38
CA ALA A 249 6.46 -7.02 21.04
C ALA A 249 6.64 -8.40 21.69
N ALA A 250 6.89 -9.42 20.86
CA ALA A 250 7.07 -10.78 21.35
C ALA A 250 8.18 -10.75 22.40
N LYS A 251 7.80 -10.88 23.68
CA LYS A 251 8.75 -10.93 24.78
C LYS A 251 9.65 -12.12 24.52
N GLY A 252 10.86 -11.84 24.05
CA GLY A 252 11.91 -12.84 23.91
C GLY A 252 12.06 -13.54 25.24
N LYS A 253 11.67 -14.80 25.31
CA LYS A 253 11.97 -15.65 26.46
C LYS A 253 13.48 -15.72 26.57
N LYS A 254 14.05 -14.95 27.51
CA LYS A 254 15.41 -15.20 27.98
C LYS A 254 15.40 -16.61 28.57
N LYS A 255 16.01 -17.56 27.88
CA LYS A 255 16.40 -18.83 28.48
C LYS A 255 17.51 -18.53 29.50
N LYS A 256 17.25 -18.87 30.75
CA LYS A 256 18.29 -19.05 31.78
C LYS A 256 19.06 -20.32 31.48
#